data_ce25ce4271ab41923d0b6c8e5891563e
#
_entry.id   ce25ce4271ab41923d0b6c8e5891563e
#
_cell.length_a   1.000
_cell.length_b   1.000
_cell.length_c   1.000
_cell.angle_alpha   90.00
_cell.angle_beta   90.00
_cell.angle_gamma   90.00
#
_symmetry.space_group_name_H-M   'P 1'
#
loop_
_entity.id
_entity.type
_entity.pdbx_description
1 polymer ?
#
loop_
_entity_poly.entity_id
_entity_poly.type
_entity_poly.pdbx_seq_one_letter_code
_entity_poly.pdbx_strand_id
1 'polypeptide(L)'
;EGYLLRCARYIDLNPVRARITARPCEYRWSSCAALCGLRHDGLLSLHSAQRALGSTPRDRAVAYKTLLEEAVGEEELRDIGLYLQQQRAWGRDDFRAMVEAATQRFAAPRPAHRPLSVKQSEPDPVL
;
A
#
# COMPACT_ATOMS: atom_id res chain seq x y z
N GLU A 1 -2.25 3.98 -12.62
CA GLU A 1 -1.26 4.95 -12.10
C GLU A 1 -1.64 5.49 -10.71
N GLY A 2 -2.93 5.80 -10.45
CA GLY A 2 -3.37 6.30 -9.14
C GLY A 2 -3.05 5.38 -7.97
N TYR A 3 -3.11 4.06 -8.14
CA TYR A 3 -2.79 3.10 -7.08
C TYR A 3 -1.32 3.13 -6.66
N LEU A 4 -0.39 3.37 -7.60
CA LEU A 4 1.03 3.47 -7.28
C LEU A 4 1.31 4.66 -6.37
N LEU A 5 0.72 5.83 -6.66
CA LEU A 5 0.87 7.03 -5.83
C LEU A 5 0.26 6.84 -4.43
N ARG A 6 -0.87 6.14 -4.34
CA ARG A 6 -1.47 5.79 -3.05
C ARG A 6 -0.58 4.85 -2.22
N CYS A 7 0.00 3.83 -2.86
CA CYS A 7 0.98 2.95 -2.21
C CYS A 7 2.22 3.71 -1.76
N ALA A 8 2.78 4.59 -2.62
CA ALA A 8 3.94 5.40 -2.27
C ALA A 8 3.64 6.30 -1.06
N ARG A 9 2.49 6.99 -1.06
CA ARG A 9 2.01 7.78 0.08
C ARG A 9 1.84 6.96 1.34
N TYR A 10 1.24 5.77 1.23
CA TYR A 10 1.10 4.85 2.37
C TYR A 10 2.45 4.50 2.98
N ILE A 11 3.44 4.17 2.15
CA ILE A 11 4.80 3.82 2.58
C ILE A 11 5.49 5.01 3.25
N ASP A 12 5.44 6.19 2.62
CA ASP A 12 6.11 7.39 3.12
C ASP A 12 5.50 7.94 4.42
N LEU A 13 4.21 7.69 4.67
CA LEU A 13 3.53 8.04 5.92
C LEU A 13 3.70 6.99 7.03
N ASN A 14 4.21 5.79 6.74
CA ASN A 14 4.40 4.75 7.74
C ASN A 14 5.28 5.18 8.93
N PRO A 15 6.42 5.87 8.73
CA PRO A 15 7.25 6.31 9.86
C PRO A 15 6.53 7.27 10.80
N VAL A 16 5.65 8.13 10.27
CA VAL A 16 4.84 9.04 11.08
C VAL A 16 3.77 8.28 11.86
N ARG A 17 3.06 7.34 11.22
CA ARG A 17 2.07 6.48 11.90
C ARG A 17 2.72 5.61 12.98
N ALA A 18 3.92 5.13 12.74
CA ALA A 18 4.71 4.37 13.71
C ALA A 18 5.38 5.26 14.78
N ARG A 19 5.17 6.59 14.74
CA ARG A 19 5.78 7.57 15.67
C ARG A 19 7.30 7.55 15.68
N ILE A 20 7.93 7.19 14.55
CA ILE A 20 9.39 7.18 14.38
C ILE A 20 9.87 8.60 14.05
N THR A 21 9.11 9.34 13.25
CA THR A 21 9.38 10.72 12.87
C THR A 21 8.12 11.57 12.98
N ALA A 22 8.27 12.89 13.15
CA ALA A 22 7.13 13.82 13.17
C ALA A 22 6.60 14.10 11.76
N ARG A 23 7.47 14.11 10.75
CA ARG A 23 7.11 14.37 9.35
C ARG A 23 7.70 13.28 8.43
N PRO A 24 7.02 12.94 7.31
CA PRO A 24 7.45 11.86 6.42
C PRO A 24 8.87 12.08 5.87
N CYS A 25 9.18 13.32 5.47
CA CYS A 25 10.48 13.66 4.87
C CYS A 25 11.66 13.63 5.86
N GLU A 26 11.41 13.50 7.16
CA GLU A 26 12.46 13.36 8.18
C GLU A 26 13.01 11.94 8.27
N TYR A 27 12.25 10.95 7.74
CA TYR A 27 12.72 9.59 7.73
C TYR A 27 13.77 9.39 6.63
N ARG A 28 15.03 9.29 7.04
CA ARG A 28 16.19 9.27 6.13
C ARG A 28 16.22 8.09 5.16
N TRP A 29 15.55 6.99 5.49
CA TRP A 29 15.60 5.72 4.75
C TRP A 29 14.46 5.56 3.73
N SER A 30 13.76 6.64 3.40
CA SER A 30 12.76 6.67 2.34
C SER A 30 13.15 7.64 1.23
N SER A 31 12.48 7.49 0.07
CA SER A 31 12.60 8.44 -1.05
C SER A 31 11.80 9.74 -0.83
N CYS A 32 11.02 9.84 0.24
CA CYS A 32 10.11 10.95 0.50
C CYS A 32 10.78 12.33 0.40
N ALA A 33 11.93 12.51 1.06
CA ALA A 33 12.64 13.79 1.02
C ALA A 33 13.12 14.16 -0.39
N ALA A 34 13.52 13.19 -1.20
CA ALA A 34 13.92 13.42 -2.58
C ALA A 34 12.72 13.74 -3.48
N LEU A 35 11.60 13.00 -3.33
CA LEU A 35 10.36 13.26 -4.07
C LEU A 35 9.76 14.63 -3.72
N CYS A 36 9.94 15.07 -2.48
CA CYS A 36 9.57 16.42 -2.03
C CYS A 36 10.56 17.52 -2.42
N GLY A 37 11.64 17.19 -3.16
CA GLY A 37 12.64 18.15 -3.61
C GLY A 37 13.51 18.73 -2.49
N LEU A 38 13.63 18.04 -1.35
CA LEU A 38 14.41 18.49 -0.18
C LEU A 38 15.85 17.98 -0.21
N ARG A 39 16.14 16.92 -0.99
CA ARG A 39 17.48 16.40 -1.22
C ARG A 39 17.60 15.82 -2.61
N HIS A 40 18.84 15.68 -3.10
CA HIS A 40 19.14 14.89 -4.28
C HIS A 40 19.37 13.42 -3.89
N ASP A 41 18.86 12.48 -4.70
CA ASP A 41 19.10 11.06 -4.53
C ASP A 41 19.39 10.43 -5.89
N GLY A 42 20.66 10.09 -6.13
CA GLY A 42 21.14 9.54 -7.41
C GLY A 42 20.65 8.11 -7.69
N LEU A 43 20.10 7.42 -6.70
CA LEU A 43 19.53 6.07 -6.86
C LEU A 43 18.04 6.11 -7.24
N LEU A 44 17.39 7.27 -7.09
CA LEU A 44 15.97 7.40 -7.33
C LEU A 44 15.66 7.48 -8.82
N SER A 45 14.94 6.50 -9.33
CA SER A 45 14.35 6.51 -10.66
C SER A 45 12.85 6.75 -10.56
N LEU A 46 12.36 7.86 -11.16
CA LEU A 46 10.95 8.23 -11.11
C LEU A 46 10.11 7.32 -12.00
N HIS A 47 9.05 6.76 -11.45
CA HIS A 47 8.02 6.08 -12.22
C HIS A 47 7.20 7.08 -13.05
N SER A 48 6.54 6.60 -14.14
CA SER A 48 5.69 7.43 -15.00
C SER A 48 4.62 8.21 -14.23
N ALA A 49 3.95 7.57 -13.26
CA ALA A 49 2.97 8.21 -12.41
C ALA A 49 3.54 9.38 -11.57
N GLN A 50 4.78 9.27 -11.11
CA GLN A 50 5.46 10.36 -10.38
C GLN A 50 5.89 11.48 -11.35
N ARG A 51 6.30 11.14 -12.57
CA ARG A 51 6.62 12.13 -13.61
C ARG A 51 5.38 12.91 -14.06
N ALA A 52 4.21 12.25 -14.08
CA ALA A 52 2.94 12.88 -14.46
C ALA A 52 2.42 13.90 -13.43
N LEU A 53 2.99 13.96 -12.23
CA LEU A 53 2.62 14.96 -11.22
C LEU A 53 2.97 16.41 -11.61
N GLY A 54 3.88 16.61 -12.57
CA GLY A 54 4.22 17.94 -13.03
C GLY A 54 5.33 17.93 -14.08
N SER A 55 5.37 18.99 -14.89
CA SER A 55 6.32 19.14 -15.99
C SER A 55 7.73 19.43 -15.53
N THR A 56 7.90 20.14 -14.41
CA THR A 56 9.21 20.43 -13.84
C THR A 56 9.46 19.64 -12.55
N PRO A 57 10.71 19.46 -12.13
CA PRO A 57 11.02 18.85 -10.83
C PRO A 57 10.35 19.57 -9.66
N ARG A 58 10.25 20.90 -9.74
CA ARG A 58 9.60 21.73 -8.73
C ARG A 58 8.10 21.46 -8.65
N ASP A 59 7.42 21.41 -9.81
CA ASP A 59 5.98 21.15 -9.85
C ASP A 59 5.67 19.76 -9.28
N ARG A 60 6.45 18.76 -9.65
CA ARG A 60 6.32 17.39 -9.10
C ARG A 60 6.49 17.36 -7.59
N ALA A 61 7.48 18.08 -7.08
CA ALA A 61 7.75 18.13 -5.64
C ALA A 61 6.59 18.82 -4.88
N VAL A 62 6.02 19.88 -5.43
CA VAL A 62 4.84 20.56 -4.85
C VAL A 62 3.64 19.63 -4.87
N ALA A 63 3.33 19.02 -6.01
CA ALA A 63 2.21 18.09 -6.12
C ALA A 63 2.35 16.89 -5.18
N TYR A 64 3.57 16.34 -5.04
CA TYR A 64 3.81 15.22 -4.13
C TYR A 64 3.63 15.60 -2.65
N LYS A 65 4.07 16.82 -2.25
CA LYS A 65 3.81 17.33 -0.90
C LYS A 65 2.31 17.45 -0.62
N THR A 66 1.55 17.99 -1.56
CA THR A 66 0.08 18.09 -1.44
C THR A 66 -0.54 16.70 -1.24
N LEU A 67 -0.10 15.69 -2.01
CA LEU A 67 -0.55 14.30 -1.83
C LEU A 67 -0.25 13.74 -0.43
N LEU A 68 0.89 14.11 0.17
CA LEU A 68 1.24 13.66 1.53
C LEU A 68 0.40 14.34 2.61
N GLU A 69 -0.04 15.58 2.36
CA GLU A 69 -0.88 16.36 3.27
C GLU A 69 -2.36 15.94 3.24
N GLU A 70 -2.81 15.34 2.15
CA GLU A 70 -4.15 14.79 2.06
C GLU A 70 -4.34 13.65 3.08
N ALA A 71 -5.46 13.67 3.79
CA ALA A 71 -5.79 12.59 4.73
C ALA A 71 -5.98 11.27 3.97
N VAL A 72 -5.30 10.23 4.40
CA VAL A 72 -5.58 8.86 3.93
C VAL A 72 -6.78 8.36 4.70
N GLY A 73 -7.87 8.03 4.01
CA GLY A 73 -9.08 7.51 4.64
C GLY A 73 -8.80 6.22 5.40
N GLU A 74 -9.47 6.02 6.54
CA GLU A 74 -9.31 4.79 7.33
C GLU A 74 -9.66 3.52 6.56
N GLU A 75 -10.63 3.61 5.65
CA GLU A 75 -11.00 2.51 4.76
C GLU A 75 -9.87 2.16 3.80
N GLU A 76 -9.25 3.17 3.17
CA GLU A 76 -8.10 2.97 2.29
C GLU A 76 -6.90 2.35 3.04
N LEU A 77 -6.65 2.78 4.27
CA LEU A 77 -5.60 2.21 5.11
C LEU A 77 -5.87 0.74 5.45
N ARG A 78 -7.12 0.40 5.76
CA ARG A 78 -7.54 -0.99 6.02
C ARG A 78 -7.40 -1.86 4.79
N ASP A 79 -7.83 -1.36 3.63
CA ASP A 79 -7.72 -2.07 2.36
C ASP A 79 -6.27 -2.35 2.00
N ILE A 80 -5.42 -1.32 1.99
CA ILE A 80 -3.99 -1.51 1.71
C ILE A 80 -3.38 -2.53 2.68
N GLY A 81 -3.68 -2.42 3.97
CA GLY A 81 -3.22 -3.36 4.98
C GLY A 81 -3.66 -4.81 4.72
N LEU A 82 -4.93 -5.02 4.38
CA LEU A 82 -5.49 -6.34 4.07
C LEU A 82 -4.84 -6.97 2.84
N TYR A 83 -4.73 -6.20 1.74
CA TYR A 83 -4.10 -6.69 0.51
C TYR A 83 -2.61 -7.03 0.72
N LEU A 84 -1.88 -6.21 1.48
CA LEU A 84 -0.49 -6.48 1.85
C LEU A 84 -0.36 -7.74 2.71
N GLN A 85 -1.17 -7.87 3.76
CA GLN A 85 -1.14 -9.02 4.66
C GLN A 85 -1.39 -10.34 3.92
N GLN A 86 -2.31 -10.32 2.96
CA GLN A 86 -2.64 -11.50 2.16
C GLN A 86 -1.79 -11.64 0.89
N GLN A 87 -0.84 -10.72 0.63
CA GLN A 87 -0.02 -10.69 -0.59
C GLN A 87 -0.89 -10.73 -1.85
N ARG A 88 -1.93 -9.87 -1.91
CA ARG A 88 -2.88 -9.77 -3.01
C ARG A 88 -2.65 -8.53 -3.84
N ALA A 89 -3.12 -8.54 -5.08
CA ALA A 89 -3.03 -7.38 -5.97
C ALA A 89 -4.13 -6.37 -5.64
N TRP A 90 -3.73 -5.19 -5.14
CA TRP A 90 -4.65 -4.09 -4.91
C TRP A 90 -4.83 -3.28 -6.19
N GLY A 91 -6.07 -3.14 -6.63
CA GLY A 91 -6.39 -2.43 -7.86
C GLY A 91 -7.82 -2.68 -8.31
N ARG A 92 -8.19 -2.10 -9.46
CA ARG A 92 -9.50 -2.31 -10.08
C ARG A 92 -9.65 -3.76 -10.55
N ASP A 93 -10.89 -4.14 -10.85
CA ASP A 93 -11.23 -5.51 -11.25
C ASP A 93 -10.52 -5.95 -12.53
N ASP A 94 -10.39 -5.05 -13.51
CA ASP A 94 -9.66 -5.30 -14.76
C ASP A 94 -8.16 -5.61 -14.50
N PHE A 95 -7.54 -4.86 -13.60
CA PHE A 95 -6.15 -5.11 -13.22
C PHE A 95 -6.03 -6.43 -12.45
N ARG A 96 -6.94 -6.72 -11.52
CA ARG A 96 -6.92 -7.99 -10.76
C ARG A 96 -7.10 -9.19 -11.69
N ALA A 97 -8.04 -9.11 -12.64
CA ALA A 97 -8.24 -10.17 -13.64
C ALA A 97 -6.99 -10.40 -14.50
N MET A 98 -6.30 -9.32 -14.90
CA MET A 98 -5.03 -9.42 -15.63
C MET A 98 -3.95 -10.12 -14.79
N VAL A 99 -3.82 -9.77 -13.50
CA VAL A 99 -2.84 -10.40 -12.60
C VAL A 99 -3.18 -11.88 -12.40
N GLU A 100 -4.45 -12.23 -12.20
CA GLU A 100 -4.89 -13.62 -12.07
C GLU A 100 -4.56 -14.45 -13.32
N ALA A 101 -4.85 -13.90 -14.51
CA ALA A 101 -4.54 -14.56 -15.78
C ALA A 101 -3.02 -14.78 -15.96
N ALA A 102 -2.21 -13.76 -15.61
CA ALA A 102 -0.76 -13.83 -15.78
C ALA A 102 -0.06 -14.71 -14.75
N THR A 103 -0.58 -14.77 -13.52
CA THR A 103 0.11 -15.45 -12.40
C THR A 103 -0.51 -16.78 -12.00
N GLN A 104 -1.72 -17.09 -12.50
CA GLN A 104 -2.54 -18.23 -12.09
C GLN A 104 -2.81 -18.26 -10.57
N ARG A 105 -2.82 -17.07 -9.94
CA ARG A 105 -3.02 -16.89 -8.50
C ARG A 105 -4.20 -15.97 -8.26
N PHE A 106 -5.01 -16.29 -7.27
CA PHE A 106 -6.15 -15.46 -6.88
C PHE A 106 -5.69 -14.06 -6.41
N ALA A 107 -6.18 -12.98 -7.02
CA ALA A 107 -5.72 -11.63 -6.77
C ALA A 107 -6.53 -10.88 -5.69
N ALA A 108 -7.81 -11.22 -5.48
CA ALA A 108 -8.64 -10.58 -4.47
C ALA A 108 -8.36 -11.11 -3.04
N PRO A 109 -8.62 -10.32 -1.98
CA PRO A 109 -8.58 -10.81 -0.61
C PRO A 109 -9.59 -11.93 -0.39
N ARG A 110 -9.23 -12.92 0.42
CA ARG A 110 -10.13 -13.99 0.83
C ARG A 110 -10.54 -13.78 2.29
N PRO A 111 -11.80 -14.07 2.65
CA PRO A 111 -12.20 -14.09 4.05
C PRO A 111 -11.33 -15.11 4.81
N ALA A 112 -11.02 -14.81 6.08
CA ALA A 112 -10.28 -15.72 6.92
C ALA A 112 -11.09 -17.02 7.09
N HIS A 113 -10.64 -18.09 6.45
CA HIS A 113 -11.22 -19.41 6.60
C HIS A 113 -10.36 -20.25 7.56
N ARG A 114 -10.71 -20.21 8.83
CA ARG A 114 -10.45 -21.35 9.69
C ARG A 114 -11.70 -22.22 9.61
N PRO A 115 -11.62 -23.49 9.11
CA PRO A 115 -12.75 -24.40 9.24
C PRO A 115 -13.12 -24.49 10.72
N LEU A 116 -14.40 -24.31 11.05
CA LEU A 116 -14.90 -24.62 12.38
C LEU A 116 -14.54 -26.09 12.62
N SER A 117 -13.69 -26.37 13.61
CA SER A 117 -13.48 -27.74 14.06
C SER A 117 -14.81 -28.21 14.64
N VAL A 118 -15.50 -29.05 13.90
CA VAL A 118 -16.65 -29.78 14.43
C VAL A 118 -16.03 -30.68 15.51
N LYS A 119 -16.23 -30.35 16.79
CA LYS A 119 -16.01 -31.30 17.87
C LYS A 119 -16.96 -32.45 17.59
N GLN A 120 -16.45 -33.57 17.12
CA GLN A 120 -17.17 -34.82 17.19
C GLN A 120 -17.40 -35.08 18.68
N SER A 121 -18.66 -34.95 19.12
CA SER A 121 -19.08 -35.47 20.41
C SER A 121 -18.95 -37.00 20.31
N GLU A 122 -17.99 -37.57 21.00
CA GLU A 122 -17.97 -39.01 21.23
C GLU A 122 -19.28 -39.41 21.88
N PRO A 123 -19.96 -40.45 21.41
CA PRO A 123 -21.13 -40.95 22.10
C PRO A 123 -20.68 -41.53 23.46
N ASP A 124 -21.37 -41.12 24.52
CA ASP A 124 -21.17 -41.69 25.85
C ASP A 124 -21.24 -43.22 25.79
N PRO A 125 -20.33 -43.93 26.46
CA PRO A 125 -20.42 -45.38 26.54
C PRO A 125 -21.69 -45.74 27.35
N VAL A 126 -22.60 -46.41 26.69
CA VAL A 126 -23.79 -47.01 27.34
C VAL A 126 -23.29 -48.11 28.28
N LEU A 127 -23.56 -47.95 29.59
CA LEU A 127 -23.41 -48.94 30.62
C LEU A 127 -24.44 -50.09 30.46
#